data_d99ef42a5e6604fd811da6d302d8cc05
#
_entry.id   d99ef42a5e6604fd811da6d302d8cc05
#
_cell.length_a   1.000
_cell.length_b   1.000
_cell.length_c   1.000
_cell.angle_alpha   90.00
_cell.angle_beta   90.00
_cell.angle_gamma   90.00
#
_symmetry.space_group_name_H-M   'P 1'
#
loop_
_entity.id
_entity.type
_entity.pdbx_description
1 polymer ?
#
loop_
_entity_poly.entity_id
_entity_poly.type
_entity_poly.pdbx_seq_one_letter_code
_entity_poly.pdbx_strand_id
1 'polypeptide(L)'
;MIMPAPASAADWPVNEQTKTYAISGSTGPELYFSIGERGPRVGSGRAIAHTTFDLKWSRDYRPQPDGSCLLAAARPFITIIYTIPKPSAQLPAATRRLWDVFIDGIRRHEKVHGDQIREMVERIHATTVGLSVPNDPGCREIRKAIQAPLAAASQEQRRRSAEYDREEMRDGGAVHSLILNLVNGG
;
A
#
# COMPACT_ATOMS: atom_id res chain seq x y z
N MET A 1 21.43 -27.08 -19.92
CA MET A 1 20.44 -26.00 -19.80
C MET A 1 20.24 -25.80 -18.28
N ILE A 2 20.93 -24.80 -17.72
CA ILE A 2 20.88 -24.54 -16.26
C ILE A 2 19.75 -23.52 -16.08
N MET A 3 18.63 -23.96 -15.48
CA MET A 3 17.56 -23.05 -15.07
C MET A 3 18.09 -22.16 -13.94
N PRO A 4 17.93 -20.82 -14.01
CA PRO A 4 18.23 -19.99 -12.86
C PRO A 4 17.28 -20.38 -11.73
N ALA A 5 17.84 -20.56 -10.53
CA ALA A 5 17.06 -20.76 -9.32
C ALA A 5 16.13 -19.55 -9.13
N PRO A 6 14.90 -19.75 -8.63
CA PRO A 6 14.03 -18.63 -8.30
C PRO A 6 14.73 -17.75 -7.28
N ALA A 7 14.80 -16.45 -7.56
CA ALA A 7 15.32 -15.48 -6.61
C ALA A 7 14.53 -15.63 -5.32
N SER A 8 15.19 -16.01 -4.25
CA SER A 8 14.61 -16.07 -2.91
C SER A 8 13.96 -14.71 -2.64
N ALA A 9 12.69 -14.71 -2.24
CA ALA A 9 12.03 -13.50 -1.77
C ALA A 9 12.95 -12.85 -0.73
N ALA A 10 13.37 -11.62 -0.98
CA ALA A 10 14.35 -10.97 -0.13
C ALA A 10 13.71 -10.79 1.25
N ASP A 11 14.34 -11.41 2.26
CA ASP A 11 13.84 -11.41 3.64
C ASP A 11 14.19 -10.07 4.31
N TRP A 12 13.28 -9.08 4.18
CA TRP A 12 13.32 -7.86 4.96
C TRP A 12 12.05 -7.68 5.78
N PRO A 13 12.14 -7.16 7.01
CA PRO A 13 10.98 -6.92 7.84
C PRO A 13 10.13 -5.78 7.25
N VAL A 14 8.83 -6.03 7.13
CA VAL A 14 7.82 -5.01 6.83
C VAL A 14 7.15 -4.63 8.14
N ASN A 15 7.24 -3.35 8.52
CA ASN A 15 6.50 -2.82 9.65
C ASN A 15 5.10 -2.42 9.19
N GLU A 16 4.07 -2.84 9.93
CA GLU A 16 2.68 -2.44 9.69
C GLU A 16 2.12 -1.70 10.88
N GLN A 17 1.46 -0.58 10.63
CA GLN A 17 0.84 0.25 11.65
C GLN A 17 -0.62 0.53 11.31
N THR A 18 -1.49 0.49 12.31
CA THR A 18 -2.87 0.93 12.17
C THR A 18 -3.07 2.23 12.94
N LYS A 19 -3.48 3.28 12.24
CA LYS A 19 -3.95 4.54 12.81
C LYS A 19 -5.46 4.58 12.73
N THR A 20 -6.11 5.19 13.71
CA THR A 20 -7.56 5.36 13.70
C THR A 20 -7.91 6.84 13.72
N TYR A 21 -9.03 7.18 13.07
CA TYR A 21 -9.68 8.47 13.23
C TYR A 21 -11.08 8.28 13.86
N ALA A 22 -11.45 9.20 14.74
CA ALA A 22 -12.69 9.10 15.49
C ALA A 22 -13.89 9.48 14.61
N ILE A 23 -14.94 8.66 14.63
CA ILE A 23 -16.24 8.94 14.05
C ILE A 23 -17.32 8.92 15.12
N SER A 24 -18.43 9.58 14.87
CA SER A 24 -19.58 9.69 15.79
C SER A 24 -20.86 9.21 15.14
N GLY A 25 -21.78 8.71 15.95
CA GLY A 25 -23.07 8.19 15.53
C GLY A 25 -23.45 6.95 16.34
N SER A 26 -24.74 6.63 16.37
CA SER A 26 -25.33 5.47 17.02
C SER A 26 -26.02 4.52 16.04
N THR A 27 -26.21 4.96 14.81
CA THR A 27 -26.80 4.20 13.71
C THR A 27 -25.82 4.06 12.54
N GLY A 28 -26.07 3.10 11.64
CA GLY A 28 -25.23 2.90 10.46
C GLY A 28 -25.14 4.15 9.57
N PRO A 29 -26.26 4.80 9.23
CA PRO A 29 -26.24 6.05 8.45
C PRO A 29 -25.44 7.17 9.11
N GLU A 30 -25.59 7.38 10.44
CA GLU A 30 -24.84 8.41 11.15
C GLU A 30 -23.33 8.14 11.14
N LEU A 31 -22.92 6.88 11.35
CA LEU A 31 -21.51 6.48 11.28
C LEU A 31 -20.95 6.73 9.88
N TYR A 32 -21.69 6.33 8.82
CA TYR A 32 -21.24 6.54 7.46
C TYR A 32 -21.17 8.03 7.08
N PHE A 33 -22.13 8.82 7.52
CA PHE A 33 -22.08 10.29 7.36
C PHE A 33 -20.83 10.88 8.03
N SER A 34 -20.55 10.47 9.27
CA SER A 34 -19.34 10.90 10.01
C SER A 34 -18.04 10.49 9.34
N ILE A 35 -17.98 9.32 8.66
CA ILE A 35 -16.86 8.91 7.81
C ILE A 35 -16.68 9.92 6.67
N GLY A 36 -17.75 10.31 5.98
CA GLY A 36 -17.70 11.29 4.90
C GLY A 36 -17.15 12.66 5.32
N GLU A 37 -17.40 13.06 6.58
CA GLU A 37 -16.90 14.33 7.12
C GLU A 37 -15.44 14.26 7.62
N ARG A 38 -15.02 13.12 8.19
CA ARG A 38 -13.77 12.98 8.96
C ARG A 38 -12.74 12.05 8.34
N GLY A 39 -13.13 11.29 7.33
CA GLY A 39 -12.24 10.35 6.65
C GLY A 39 -10.97 11.01 6.09
N PRO A 40 -9.91 10.24 5.86
CA PRO A 40 -8.66 10.77 5.32
C PRO A 40 -8.87 11.46 3.98
N ARG A 41 -8.14 12.55 3.76
CA ARG A 41 -8.18 13.24 2.47
C ARG A 41 -7.34 12.48 1.45
N VAL A 42 -7.94 12.14 0.30
CA VAL A 42 -7.28 11.49 -0.82
C VAL A 42 -7.63 12.26 -2.09
N GLY A 43 -6.65 12.86 -2.73
CA GLY A 43 -6.91 13.77 -3.85
C GLY A 43 -7.80 14.94 -3.43
N SER A 44 -8.88 15.16 -4.17
CA SER A 44 -9.88 16.21 -3.88
C SER A 44 -11.00 15.77 -2.94
N GLY A 45 -11.06 14.47 -2.57
CA GLY A 45 -12.13 13.88 -1.77
C GLY A 45 -11.69 13.36 -0.41
N ARG A 46 -12.60 12.61 0.22
CA ARG A 46 -12.33 11.83 1.42
C ARG A 46 -12.59 10.36 1.15
N ALA A 47 -11.78 9.51 1.74
CA ALA A 47 -11.92 8.06 1.69
C ALA A 47 -12.47 7.51 3.01
N ILE A 48 -13.03 6.31 2.97
CA ILE A 48 -13.47 5.55 4.16
C ILE A 48 -12.25 5.17 5.00
N ALA A 49 -11.22 4.69 4.34
CA ALA A 49 -9.93 4.33 4.91
C ALA A 49 -8.84 4.67 3.90
N HIS A 50 -7.59 4.56 4.27
CA HIS A 50 -6.49 4.84 3.36
C HIS A 50 -5.21 4.14 3.81
N THR A 51 -4.54 3.50 2.86
CA THR A 51 -3.24 2.88 3.05
C THR A 51 -2.14 3.75 2.45
N THR A 52 -1.17 4.10 3.29
CA THR A 52 0.04 4.83 2.91
C THR A 52 1.28 4.05 3.32
N PHE A 53 2.45 4.51 2.91
CA PHE A 53 3.71 3.91 3.34
C PHE A 53 4.84 4.93 3.42
N ASP A 54 5.80 4.63 4.29
CA ASP A 54 7.12 5.24 4.34
C ASP A 54 8.14 4.23 3.85
N LEU A 55 8.95 4.61 2.86
CA LEU A 55 9.96 3.72 2.26
C LEU A 55 11.29 4.44 2.13
N LYS A 56 12.31 3.85 2.72
CA LYS A 56 13.71 4.27 2.59
C LYS A 56 14.54 3.10 2.08
N TRP A 57 15.63 3.40 1.39
CA TRP A 57 16.55 2.42 0.87
C TRP A 57 17.96 2.67 1.36
N SER A 58 18.62 1.61 1.83
CA SER A 58 20.08 1.55 1.88
C SER A 58 20.57 0.82 0.63
N ARG A 59 21.52 1.42 -0.11
CA ARG A 59 22.04 0.88 -1.37
C ARG A 59 23.55 0.85 -1.34
N ASP A 60 24.11 -0.28 -1.78
CA ASP A 60 25.53 -0.51 -1.90
C ASP A 60 25.93 -0.45 -3.38
N TYR A 61 26.54 0.66 -3.77
CA TYR A 61 27.06 0.88 -5.11
C TYR A 61 28.56 0.62 -5.11
N ARG A 62 29.02 -0.27 -5.98
CA ARG A 62 30.42 -0.70 -6.06
C ARG A 62 31.03 -0.39 -7.41
N PRO A 63 32.05 0.51 -7.47
CA PRO A 63 32.89 0.63 -8.65
C PRO A 63 33.58 -0.71 -8.95
N GLN A 64 33.62 -1.08 -10.24
CA GLN A 64 34.24 -2.32 -10.70
C GLN A 64 35.59 -2.03 -11.39
N PRO A 65 36.53 -3.03 -11.44
CA PRO A 65 37.82 -2.86 -12.09
C PRO A 65 37.77 -2.49 -13.57
N ASP A 66 36.66 -2.84 -14.27
CA ASP A 66 36.41 -2.50 -15.67
C ASP A 66 35.89 -1.08 -15.89
N GLY A 67 35.77 -0.29 -14.82
CA GLY A 67 35.25 1.07 -14.86
C GLY A 67 33.73 1.18 -14.83
N SER A 68 33.01 0.04 -14.70
CA SER A 68 31.56 0.06 -14.48
C SER A 68 31.21 0.30 -13.00
N CYS A 69 29.94 0.59 -12.72
CA CYS A 69 29.38 0.58 -11.38
C CYS A 69 28.24 -0.43 -11.27
N LEU A 70 28.27 -1.23 -10.21
CA LEU A 70 27.29 -2.25 -9.87
C LEU A 70 26.47 -1.82 -8.65
N LEU A 71 25.14 -1.94 -8.69
CA LEU A 71 24.32 -1.96 -7.49
C LEU A 71 24.37 -3.36 -6.89
N ALA A 72 25.31 -3.59 -5.98
CA ALA A 72 25.59 -4.89 -5.41
C ALA A 72 24.52 -5.36 -4.42
N ALA A 73 23.92 -4.43 -3.67
CA ALA A 73 22.85 -4.74 -2.72
C ALA A 73 21.93 -3.53 -2.51
N ALA A 74 20.66 -3.81 -2.18
CA ALA A 74 19.71 -2.82 -1.73
C ALA A 74 18.85 -3.41 -0.61
N ARG A 75 18.63 -2.63 0.45
CA ARG A 75 17.75 -3.02 1.56
C ARG A 75 16.68 -1.97 1.77
N PRO A 76 15.39 -2.34 1.68
CA PRO A 76 14.30 -1.45 2.01
C PRO A 76 14.08 -1.38 3.53
N PHE A 77 13.64 -0.22 3.99
CA PHE A 77 13.05 0.02 5.29
C PHE A 77 11.64 0.56 5.03
N ILE A 78 10.65 -0.29 5.24
CA ILE A 78 9.27 0.03 4.88
C ILE A 78 8.36 -0.04 6.11
N THR A 79 7.49 0.96 6.22
CA THR A 79 6.35 0.98 7.14
C THR A 79 5.09 1.20 6.33
N ILE A 80 4.14 0.27 6.38
CA ILE A 80 2.80 0.39 5.79
C ILE A 80 1.86 0.90 6.88
N ILE A 81 1.07 1.92 6.56
CA ILE A 81 0.21 2.62 7.53
C ILE A 81 -1.23 2.55 7.03
N TYR A 82 -2.10 1.86 7.78
CA TYR A 82 -3.53 1.76 7.55
C TYR A 82 -4.26 2.79 8.40
N THR A 83 -4.95 3.73 7.79
CA THR A 83 -5.80 4.72 8.50
C THR A 83 -7.25 4.30 8.36
N ILE A 84 -7.90 3.92 9.48
CA ILE A 84 -9.26 3.36 9.49
C ILE A 84 -10.17 4.10 10.47
N PRO A 85 -11.50 4.13 10.24
CA PRO A 85 -12.46 4.73 11.15
C PRO A 85 -12.63 3.92 12.44
N LYS A 86 -12.88 4.63 13.55
CA LYS A 86 -13.21 4.03 14.85
C LYS A 86 -14.31 4.82 15.52
N PRO A 87 -15.45 4.20 15.89
CA PRO A 87 -16.48 4.86 16.69
C PRO A 87 -15.91 5.39 18.01
N SER A 88 -16.24 6.64 18.34
CA SER A 88 -15.80 7.31 19.57
C SER A 88 -16.58 6.92 20.80
N ALA A 89 -17.76 6.29 20.62
CA ALA A 89 -18.65 5.84 21.69
C ALA A 89 -19.02 4.37 21.51
N GLN A 90 -19.57 3.77 22.55
CA GLN A 90 -20.11 2.43 22.51
C GLN A 90 -21.37 2.40 21.62
N LEU A 91 -21.42 1.47 20.67
CA LEU A 91 -22.55 1.32 19.75
C LEU A 91 -23.64 0.45 20.38
N PRO A 92 -24.93 0.74 20.05
CA PRO A 92 -26.04 -0.19 20.31
C PRO A 92 -25.76 -1.58 19.69
N ALA A 93 -26.25 -2.64 20.31
CA ALA A 93 -25.90 -4.01 19.92
C ALA A 93 -26.22 -4.33 18.44
N ALA A 94 -27.34 -3.82 17.91
CA ALA A 94 -27.69 -4.01 16.49
C ALA A 94 -26.69 -3.31 15.58
N THR A 95 -26.43 -2.02 15.81
CA THR A 95 -25.46 -1.22 15.03
C THR A 95 -24.05 -1.80 15.13
N ARG A 96 -23.66 -2.29 16.31
CA ARG A 96 -22.35 -2.92 16.50
C ARG A 96 -22.14 -4.11 15.55
N ARG A 97 -23.13 -5.00 15.41
CA ARG A 97 -23.01 -6.16 14.50
C ARG A 97 -22.79 -5.74 13.06
N LEU A 98 -23.51 -4.71 12.59
CA LEU A 98 -23.34 -4.17 11.25
C LEU A 98 -21.96 -3.50 11.08
N TRP A 99 -21.55 -2.74 12.10
CA TRP A 99 -20.26 -2.09 12.13
C TRP A 99 -19.10 -3.09 12.09
N ASP A 100 -19.16 -4.16 12.85
CA ASP A 100 -18.09 -5.17 12.90
C ASP A 100 -17.90 -5.84 11.52
N VAL A 101 -18.99 -6.18 10.83
CA VAL A 101 -18.93 -6.68 9.44
C VAL A 101 -18.32 -5.65 8.50
N PHE A 102 -18.76 -4.38 8.60
CA PHE A 102 -18.26 -3.29 7.77
C PHE A 102 -16.76 -3.07 7.97
N ILE A 103 -16.33 -2.87 9.22
CA ILE A 103 -14.93 -2.51 9.50
C ILE A 103 -13.96 -3.66 9.18
N ASP A 104 -14.39 -4.90 9.36
CA ASP A 104 -13.57 -6.06 8.99
C ASP A 104 -13.44 -6.19 7.47
N GLY A 105 -14.48 -5.87 6.72
CA GLY A 105 -14.41 -5.78 5.26
C GLY A 105 -13.47 -4.67 4.80
N ILE A 106 -13.56 -3.48 5.38
CA ILE A 106 -12.66 -2.35 5.08
C ILE A 106 -11.20 -2.70 5.41
N ARG A 107 -10.93 -3.37 6.53
CA ARG A 107 -9.58 -3.83 6.86
C ARG A 107 -9.01 -4.80 5.82
N ARG A 108 -9.82 -5.74 5.34
CA ARG A 108 -9.40 -6.66 4.26
C ARG A 108 -9.10 -5.90 2.97
N HIS A 109 -9.91 -4.92 2.61
CA HIS A 109 -9.69 -4.06 1.47
C HIS A 109 -8.36 -3.32 1.56
N GLU A 110 -8.10 -2.64 2.68
CA GLU A 110 -6.85 -1.91 2.91
C GLU A 110 -5.62 -2.84 2.94
N LYS A 111 -5.79 -4.07 3.41
CA LYS A 111 -4.72 -5.07 3.41
C LYS A 111 -4.26 -5.42 2.00
N VAL A 112 -5.16 -5.48 1.02
CA VAL A 112 -4.80 -5.69 -0.39
C VAL A 112 -3.91 -4.56 -0.91
N HIS A 113 -4.21 -3.30 -0.57
CA HIS A 113 -3.31 -2.17 -0.90
C HIS A 113 -1.94 -2.33 -0.25
N GLY A 114 -1.89 -2.77 1.00
CA GLY A 114 -0.63 -3.08 1.70
C GLY A 114 0.18 -4.15 0.97
N ASP A 115 -0.46 -5.22 0.51
CA ASP A 115 0.20 -6.29 -0.24
C ASP A 115 0.71 -5.82 -1.60
N GLN A 116 -0.06 -4.97 -2.31
CA GLN A 116 0.40 -4.32 -3.56
C GLN A 116 1.63 -3.43 -3.34
N ILE A 117 1.72 -2.75 -2.20
CA ILE A 117 2.90 -1.96 -1.82
C ILE A 117 4.11 -2.88 -1.58
N ARG A 118 3.94 -4.01 -0.90
CA ARG A 118 5.01 -5.02 -0.72
C ARG A 118 5.53 -5.52 -2.06
N GLU A 119 4.64 -5.93 -2.96
CA GLU A 119 4.98 -6.39 -4.30
C GLU A 119 5.73 -5.32 -5.11
N MET A 120 5.38 -4.04 -4.97
CA MET A 120 6.11 -2.93 -5.57
C MET A 120 7.57 -2.89 -5.06
N VAL A 121 7.78 -3.00 -3.74
CA VAL A 121 9.11 -2.99 -3.13
C VAL A 121 9.94 -4.19 -3.60
N GLU A 122 9.33 -5.37 -3.65
CA GLU A 122 9.97 -6.60 -4.17
C GLU A 122 10.38 -6.44 -5.63
N ARG A 123 9.50 -5.88 -6.47
CA ARG A 123 9.80 -5.59 -7.88
C ARG A 123 10.95 -4.59 -8.02
N ILE A 124 10.95 -3.50 -7.25
CA ILE A 124 12.06 -2.54 -7.24
C ILE A 124 13.38 -3.24 -6.89
N HIS A 125 13.38 -4.05 -5.84
CA HIS A 125 14.56 -4.80 -5.45
C HIS A 125 15.04 -5.73 -6.58
N ALA A 126 14.16 -6.56 -7.11
CA ALA A 126 14.47 -7.54 -8.16
C ALA A 126 14.97 -6.91 -9.46
N THR A 127 14.50 -5.70 -9.80
CA THR A 127 14.87 -5.03 -11.06
C THR A 127 16.08 -4.11 -10.93
N THR A 128 16.51 -3.79 -9.72
CA THR A 128 17.61 -2.83 -9.52
C THR A 128 18.88 -3.48 -8.95
N VAL A 129 18.76 -4.47 -8.08
CA VAL A 129 19.94 -5.20 -7.58
C VAL A 129 20.56 -6.02 -8.70
N GLY A 130 21.86 -5.89 -8.87
CA GLY A 130 22.61 -6.48 -9.98
C GLY A 130 22.68 -5.59 -11.23
N LEU A 131 22.01 -4.43 -11.26
CA LEU A 131 22.17 -3.46 -12.34
C LEU A 131 23.61 -2.98 -12.40
N SER A 132 24.21 -3.00 -13.58
CA SER A 132 25.54 -2.46 -13.85
C SER A 132 25.49 -1.41 -14.96
N VAL A 133 26.23 -0.32 -14.77
CA VAL A 133 26.35 0.76 -15.76
C VAL A 133 27.82 0.88 -16.14
N PRO A 134 28.18 0.74 -17.44
CA PRO A 134 29.55 0.87 -17.90
C PRO A 134 30.02 2.34 -17.85
N ASN A 135 31.35 2.56 -17.81
CA ASN A 135 31.95 3.89 -17.79
C ASN A 135 31.42 4.80 -16.67
N ASP A 136 31.17 4.23 -15.49
CA ASP A 136 30.65 4.95 -14.31
C ASP A 136 31.50 4.69 -13.05
N PRO A 137 32.82 5.03 -13.06
CA PRO A 137 33.71 4.74 -11.93
C PRO A 137 33.34 5.51 -10.65
N GLY A 138 32.54 6.56 -10.77
CA GLY A 138 32.02 7.34 -9.63
C GLY A 138 30.62 6.96 -9.19
N CYS A 139 30.01 5.95 -9.81
CA CYS A 139 28.64 5.48 -9.51
C CYS A 139 27.57 6.58 -9.53
N ARG A 140 27.68 7.50 -10.49
CA ARG A 140 26.73 8.61 -10.65
C ARG A 140 25.62 8.28 -11.64
N GLU A 141 25.98 7.64 -12.77
CA GLU A 141 25.02 7.31 -13.82
C GLU A 141 24.09 6.18 -13.40
N ILE A 142 24.57 5.20 -12.65
CA ILE A 142 23.73 4.12 -12.09
C ILE A 142 22.61 4.66 -11.18
N ARG A 143 22.86 5.76 -10.44
CA ARG A 143 21.86 6.40 -9.59
C ARG A 143 20.74 7.06 -10.41
N LYS A 144 21.03 7.48 -11.63
CA LYS A 144 20.03 7.96 -12.58
C LYS A 144 19.32 6.77 -13.24
N ALA A 145 20.07 5.76 -13.65
CA ALA A 145 19.54 4.59 -14.34
C ALA A 145 18.48 3.84 -13.52
N ILE A 146 18.63 3.75 -12.20
CA ILE A 146 17.63 3.10 -11.34
C ILE A 146 16.29 3.86 -11.26
N GLN A 147 16.22 5.13 -11.65
CA GLN A 147 14.98 5.91 -11.52
C GLN A 147 13.86 5.36 -12.41
N ALA A 148 14.20 4.87 -13.60
CA ALA A 148 13.19 4.31 -14.51
C ALA A 148 12.49 3.06 -13.96
N PRO A 149 13.19 2.01 -13.49
CA PRO A 149 12.53 0.86 -12.86
C PRO A 149 11.79 1.22 -11.57
N LEU A 150 12.26 2.17 -10.77
CA LEU A 150 11.53 2.67 -9.59
C LEU A 150 10.19 3.32 -10.01
N ALA A 151 10.23 4.20 -10.99
CA ALA A 151 9.05 4.88 -11.50
C ALA A 151 8.03 3.88 -12.07
N ALA A 152 8.50 2.91 -12.87
CA ALA A 152 7.65 1.88 -13.47
C ALA A 152 6.94 1.03 -12.40
N ALA A 153 7.66 0.56 -11.36
CA ALA A 153 7.07 -0.21 -10.28
C ALA A 153 6.03 0.61 -9.49
N SER A 154 6.33 1.88 -9.22
CA SER A 154 5.40 2.78 -8.51
C SER A 154 4.16 3.12 -9.34
N GLN A 155 4.29 3.30 -10.64
CA GLN A 155 3.15 3.55 -11.54
C GLN A 155 2.25 2.33 -11.61
N GLU A 156 2.82 1.15 -11.73
CA GLU A 156 2.07 -0.10 -11.77
C GLU A 156 1.30 -0.35 -10.46
N GLN A 157 1.93 -0.11 -9.32
CA GLN A 157 1.26 -0.22 -8.02
C GLN A 157 0.06 0.74 -7.94
N ARG A 158 0.22 2.01 -8.32
CA ARG A 158 -0.88 2.99 -8.33
C ARG A 158 -2.00 2.60 -9.28
N ARG A 159 -1.67 2.08 -10.47
CA ARG A 159 -2.66 1.60 -11.45
C ARG A 159 -3.49 0.46 -10.86
N ARG A 160 -2.83 -0.55 -10.27
CA ARG A 160 -3.50 -1.71 -9.64
C ARG A 160 -4.36 -1.28 -8.45
N SER A 161 -3.88 -0.38 -7.61
CA SER A 161 -4.67 0.18 -6.50
C SER A 161 -5.94 0.87 -7.01
N ALA A 162 -5.82 1.72 -8.02
CA ALA A 162 -6.98 2.43 -8.58
C ALA A 162 -7.97 1.49 -9.30
N GLU A 163 -7.49 0.42 -9.92
CA GLU A 163 -8.37 -0.62 -10.50
C GLU A 163 -9.12 -1.38 -9.43
N TYR A 164 -8.42 -1.80 -8.37
CA TYR A 164 -9.02 -2.51 -7.25
C TYR A 164 -10.09 -1.67 -6.56
N ASP A 165 -9.80 -0.39 -6.25
CA ASP A 165 -10.78 0.54 -5.70
C ASP A 165 -12.03 0.65 -6.57
N ARG A 166 -11.85 0.78 -7.89
CA ARG A 166 -12.96 0.89 -8.83
C ARG A 166 -13.83 -0.37 -8.86
N GLU A 167 -13.23 -1.55 -8.82
CA GLU A 167 -13.94 -2.82 -8.77
C GLU A 167 -14.71 -2.99 -7.45
N GLU A 168 -14.10 -2.67 -6.32
CA GLU A 168 -14.70 -2.82 -5.01
C GLU A 168 -15.81 -1.80 -4.73
N MET A 169 -15.70 -0.58 -5.31
CA MET A 169 -16.67 0.51 -5.10
C MET A 169 -17.79 0.58 -6.12
N ARG A 170 -17.69 -0.16 -7.25
CA ARG A 170 -18.77 -0.19 -8.26
C ARG A 170 -20.04 -0.84 -7.70
N ASP A 171 -21.17 -0.64 -8.37
CA ASP A 171 -22.44 -1.29 -8.04
C ASP A 171 -22.25 -2.82 -7.93
N GLY A 172 -22.61 -3.38 -6.77
CA GLY A 172 -22.41 -4.78 -6.45
C GLY A 172 -20.97 -5.17 -6.05
N GLY A 173 -20.04 -4.23 -6.03
CA GLY A 173 -18.67 -4.46 -5.50
C GLY A 173 -18.68 -4.72 -4.00
N ALA A 174 -17.58 -5.28 -3.49
CA ALA A 174 -17.54 -5.71 -2.09
C ALA A 174 -17.64 -4.54 -1.11
N VAL A 175 -16.88 -3.46 -1.32
CA VAL A 175 -16.96 -2.26 -0.46
C VAL A 175 -18.32 -1.57 -0.59
N HIS A 176 -18.86 -1.46 -1.81
CA HIS A 176 -20.21 -0.92 -2.04
C HIS A 176 -21.26 -1.73 -1.25
N SER A 177 -21.20 -3.06 -1.28
CA SER A 177 -22.11 -3.93 -0.54
C SER A 177 -21.97 -3.78 0.98
N LEU A 178 -20.74 -3.58 1.50
CA LEU A 178 -20.51 -3.29 2.91
C LEU A 178 -21.16 -1.97 3.33
N ILE A 179 -21.05 -0.93 2.50
CA ILE A 179 -21.69 0.37 2.75
C ILE A 179 -23.22 0.21 2.82
N LEU A 180 -23.80 -0.45 1.83
CA LEU A 180 -25.26 -0.67 1.78
C LEU A 180 -25.74 -1.48 3.00
N ASN A 181 -25.00 -2.52 3.41
CA ASN A 181 -25.35 -3.29 4.59
C ASN A 181 -25.26 -2.46 5.89
N LEU A 182 -24.25 -1.61 6.03
CA LEU A 182 -24.13 -0.72 7.20
C LEU A 182 -25.28 0.29 7.25
N VAL A 183 -25.63 0.89 6.11
CA VAL A 183 -26.59 2.01 6.04
C VAL A 183 -28.05 1.54 6.09
N ASN A 184 -28.35 0.37 5.48
CA ASN A 184 -29.73 -0.11 5.32
C ASN A 184 -30.07 -1.34 6.16
N GLY A 185 -29.09 -1.92 6.87
CA GLY A 185 -29.25 -3.20 7.60
C GLY A 185 -29.83 -3.06 9.02
N GLY A 186 -30.25 -1.87 9.45
CA GLY A 186 -30.78 -1.58 10.80
C GLY A 186 -32.28 -1.31 10.80
#